data_1dadd53912784ba63b5ec7103cd0f0e2
#
_entry.id   1dadd53912784ba63b5ec7103cd0f0e2
#
_cell.length_a   1.000
_cell.length_b   1.000
_cell.length_c   1.000
_cell.angle_alpha   90.00
_cell.angle_beta   90.00
_cell.angle_gamma   90.00
#
_symmetry.space_group_name_H-M   'P 1'
#
loop_
_entity.id
_entity.type
_entity.pdbx_description
1 polymer ?
#
loop_
_entity_poly.entity_id
_entity_poly.type
_entity_poly.pdbx_seq_one_letter_code
_entity_poly.pdbx_strand_id
1 'polypeptide(L)'
;MDDVTILATGLGFPEGPVACPDGSVVLTEIRHARCSRVTPDGRVSAFSDCGGGPNGLAIGPDGGFYLCNNGGSRYVGGHSMGMGPHPDYRHGSIQRIDPKTGEATLLYSHVDGQPLSAPNDLVFDTAGGFYFTDLGKRYARHRDHGGLYYAQPDGSSIVTLAYPMLSPNGCGLSPDGRTLYVADTEGARLWAFEVQGPGRLKPKLEFAPHSGRVV
;
A
#
# COMPACT_ATOMS: atom_id res chain seq x y z
N MET A 1 -31.16 0.85 -1.52
CA MET A 1 -29.81 0.36 -1.14
C MET A 1 -29.69 -0.97 -1.77
N ASP A 2 -28.77 -1.13 -2.70
CA ASP A 2 -28.50 -2.42 -3.28
C ASP A 2 -28.06 -3.37 -2.17
N ASP A 3 -28.50 -4.63 -2.24
CA ASP A 3 -28.22 -5.63 -1.21
C ASP A 3 -26.72 -5.85 -1.09
N VAL A 4 -26.14 -5.50 0.06
CA VAL A 4 -24.75 -5.79 0.37
C VAL A 4 -24.65 -7.24 0.88
N THR A 5 -23.86 -8.05 0.22
CA THR A 5 -23.61 -9.44 0.63
C THR A 5 -22.26 -9.54 1.35
N ILE A 6 -22.27 -10.13 2.54
CA ILE A 6 -21.02 -10.46 3.25
C ILE A 6 -20.48 -11.76 2.66
N LEU A 7 -19.34 -11.68 1.97
CA LEU A 7 -18.70 -12.82 1.34
C LEU A 7 -17.95 -13.70 2.35
N ALA A 8 -17.22 -13.09 3.28
CA ALA A 8 -16.42 -13.80 4.29
C ALA A 8 -16.33 -13.01 5.60
N THR A 9 -16.07 -13.71 6.70
CA THR A 9 -15.84 -13.14 8.04
C THR A 9 -14.63 -13.79 8.69
N GLY A 10 -14.19 -13.27 9.85
CA GLY A 10 -13.06 -13.82 10.61
C GLY A 10 -11.67 -13.44 10.08
N LEU A 11 -11.61 -12.47 9.16
CA LEU A 11 -10.36 -11.93 8.64
C LEU A 11 -9.66 -11.02 9.66
N GLY A 12 -8.34 -11.03 9.65
CA GLY A 12 -7.49 -10.29 10.60
C GLY A 12 -7.08 -8.90 10.11
N PHE A 13 -7.98 -7.92 10.15
CA PHE A 13 -7.78 -6.57 9.61
C PHE A 13 -7.52 -6.63 8.10
N PRO A 14 -8.56 -6.95 7.30
CA PRO A 14 -8.44 -7.09 5.85
C PRO A 14 -8.19 -5.74 5.18
N GLU A 15 -7.26 -5.74 4.22
CA GLU A 15 -6.88 -4.59 3.41
C GLU A 15 -6.56 -5.01 1.96
N GLY A 16 -6.34 -4.05 1.07
CA GLY A 16 -5.86 -4.23 -0.29
C GLY A 16 -6.60 -5.30 -1.09
N PRO A 17 -7.95 -5.31 -1.17
CA PRO A 17 -8.68 -6.35 -1.88
C PRO A 17 -8.48 -6.23 -3.39
N VAL A 18 -8.16 -7.35 -4.03
CA VAL A 18 -7.98 -7.47 -5.48
C VAL A 18 -8.93 -8.54 -6.01
N ALA A 19 -9.82 -8.12 -6.93
CA ALA A 19 -10.69 -9.06 -7.66
C ALA A 19 -9.88 -9.81 -8.71
N CYS A 20 -9.96 -11.14 -8.68
CA CYS A 20 -9.30 -12.01 -9.65
C CYS A 20 -10.25 -12.43 -10.78
N PRO A 21 -9.72 -12.78 -11.98
CA PRO A 21 -10.56 -13.20 -13.12
C PRO A 21 -11.43 -14.43 -12.86
N ASP A 22 -11.02 -15.28 -11.91
CA ASP A 22 -11.78 -16.48 -11.49
C ASP A 22 -12.94 -16.18 -10.52
N GLY A 23 -13.17 -14.88 -10.24
CA GLY A 23 -14.21 -14.42 -9.30
C GLY A 23 -13.77 -14.48 -7.83
N SER A 24 -12.57 -14.97 -7.52
CA SER A 24 -12.03 -14.91 -6.17
C SER A 24 -11.51 -13.51 -5.84
N VAL A 25 -11.37 -13.22 -4.57
CA VAL A 25 -10.70 -12.01 -4.06
C VAL A 25 -9.44 -12.42 -3.31
N VAL A 26 -8.29 -11.86 -3.70
CA VAL A 26 -7.07 -11.91 -2.90
C VAL A 26 -6.97 -10.62 -2.10
N LEU A 27 -6.67 -10.73 -0.82
CA LEU A 27 -6.57 -9.58 0.08
C LEU A 27 -5.46 -9.81 1.10
N THR A 28 -5.04 -8.74 1.73
CA THR A 28 -4.08 -8.80 2.83
C THR A 28 -4.79 -8.90 4.17
N GLU A 29 -4.16 -9.53 5.13
CA GLU A 29 -4.57 -9.55 6.53
C GLU A 29 -3.42 -9.00 7.39
N ILE A 30 -3.46 -7.71 7.73
CA ILE A 30 -2.36 -7.03 8.45
C ILE A 30 -2.06 -7.74 9.78
N ARG A 31 -3.11 -8.11 10.52
CA ARG A 31 -2.97 -8.75 11.84
C ARG A 31 -2.37 -10.16 11.75
N HIS A 32 -2.63 -10.86 10.67
CA HIS A 32 -2.17 -12.24 10.45
C HIS A 32 -0.88 -12.31 9.64
N ALA A 33 -0.32 -11.16 9.23
CA ALA A 33 0.93 -11.05 8.46
C ALA A 33 0.94 -11.88 7.16
N ARG A 34 -0.23 -12.02 6.50
CA ARG A 34 -0.41 -12.87 5.33
C ARG A 34 -1.34 -12.25 4.29
N CYS A 35 -1.31 -12.79 3.08
CA CYS A 35 -2.40 -12.65 2.12
C CYS A 35 -3.32 -13.86 2.18
N SER A 36 -4.60 -13.64 1.98
CA SER A 36 -5.63 -14.67 1.92
C SER A 36 -6.42 -14.58 0.63
N ARG A 37 -6.89 -15.74 0.14
CA ARG A 37 -7.82 -15.83 -0.99
C ARG A 37 -9.19 -16.18 -0.45
N VAL A 38 -10.20 -15.46 -0.94
CA VAL A 38 -11.62 -15.72 -0.68
C VAL A 38 -12.27 -16.14 -1.98
N THR A 39 -12.79 -17.34 -2.03
CA THR A 39 -13.49 -17.87 -3.23
C THR A 39 -14.92 -17.33 -3.33
N PRO A 40 -15.59 -17.38 -4.51
CA PRO A 40 -16.95 -16.88 -4.67
C PRO A 40 -17.99 -17.52 -3.73
N ASP A 41 -17.73 -18.73 -3.23
CA ASP A 41 -18.53 -19.42 -2.22
C ASP A 41 -18.17 -19.04 -0.77
N GLY A 42 -17.30 -18.03 -0.58
CA GLY A 42 -16.95 -17.49 0.73
C GLY A 42 -15.88 -18.26 1.50
N ARG A 43 -15.23 -19.26 0.91
CA ARG A 43 -14.17 -20.02 1.57
C ARG A 43 -12.88 -19.20 1.62
N VAL A 44 -12.32 -19.07 2.83
CA VAL A 44 -11.06 -18.37 3.08
C VAL A 44 -9.91 -19.37 3.17
N SER A 45 -8.83 -19.10 2.46
CA SER A 45 -7.57 -19.86 2.55
C SER A 45 -6.36 -18.93 2.58
N ALA A 46 -5.33 -19.30 3.33
CA ALA A 46 -4.05 -18.61 3.26
C ALA A 46 -3.46 -18.76 1.86
N PHE A 47 -2.93 -17.66 1.31
CA PHE A 47 -2.35 -17.63 -0.03
C PHE A 47 -0.83 -17.38 0.01
N SER A 48 -0.37 -16.45 0.86
CA SER A 48 1.04 -16.09 1.00
C SER A 48 1.35 -15.71 2.43
N ASP A 49 2.46 -16.16 2.96
CA ASP A 49 3.05 -15.67 4.20
C ASP A 49 3.99 -14.51 3.86
N CYS A 50 3.58 -13.30 4.21
CA CYS A 50 4.28 -12.07 3.86
C CYS A 50 5.17 -11.54 5.00
N GLY A 51 4.93 -12.03 6.21
CA GLY A 51 5.51 -11.44 7.42
C GLY A 51 5.05 -10.00 7.64
N GLY A 52 5.55 -9.37 8.70
CA GLY A 52 5.31 -7.95 9.01
C GLY A 52 3.82 -7.57 9.07
N GLY A 53 3.42 -6.61 8.23
CA GLY A 53 2.05 -6.12 8.13
C GLY A 53 1.67 -5.80 6.68
N PRO A 54 1.26 -6.82 5.91
CA PRO A 54 0.80 -6.62 4.54
C PRO A 54 -0.43 -5.72 4.51
N ASN A 55 -0.42 -4.71 3.62
CA ASN A 55 -1.46 -3.69 3.53
C ASN A 55 -1.99 -3.59 2.09
N GLY A 56 -1.66 -2.56 1.33
CA GLY A 56 -2.09 -2.43 -0.05
C GLY A 56 -1.58 -3.55 -0.95
N LEU A 57 -2.40 -3.99 -1.89
CA LEU A 57 -2.11 -5.07 -2.83
C LEU A 57 -2.61 -4.70 -4.23
N ALA A 58 -1.82 -4.96 -5.26
CA ALA A 58 -2.25 -4.80 -6.65
C ALA A 58 -1.67 -5.92 -7.54
N ILE A 59 -2.32 -6.19 -8.67
CA ILE A 59 -1.76 -7.07 -9.70
C ILE A 59 -0.88 -6.21 -10.62
N GLY A 60 0.36 -6.63 -10.80
CA GLY A 60 1.29 -6.01 -11.71
C GLY A 60 1.13 -6.45 -13.17
N PRO A 61 1.84 -5.80 -14.10
CA PRO A 61 1.76 -6.10 -15.53
C PRO A 61 2.24 -7.52 -15.89
N ASP A 62 3.03 -8.14 -15.02
CA ASP A 62 3.50 -9.53 -15.15
C ASP A 62 2.55 -10.57 -14.53
N GLY A 63 1.39 -10.12 -14.02
CA GLY A 63 0.40 -10.96 -13.33
C GLY A 63 0.78 -11.34 -11.90
N GLY A 64 1.93 -10.90 -11.38
CA GLY A 64 2.34 -11.03 -9.99
C GLY A 64 1.55 -10.09 -9.08
N PHE A 65 1.44 -10.43 -7.80
CA PHE A 65 0.90 -9.48 -6.82
C PHE A 65 2.02 -8.64 -6.22
N TYR A 66 1.78 -7.33 -6.12
CA TYR A 66 2.70 -6.38 -5.51
C TYR A 66 2.08 -5.85 -4.23
N LEU A 67 2.88 -5.81 -3.18
CA LEU A 67 2.42 -5.66 -1.82
C LEU A 67 3.19 -4.54 -1.11
N CYS A 68 2.45 -3.60 -0.52
CA CYS A 68 2.95 -2.69 0.49
C CYS A 68 2.95 -3.39 1.85
N ASN A 69 4.12 -3.53 2.47
CA ASN A 69 4.25 -4.12 3.80
C ASN A 69 4.70 -3.05 4.81
N ASN A 70 3.87 -2.76 5.79
CA ASN A 70 4.12 -1.72 6.79
C ASN A 70 5.07 -2.17 7.93
N GLY A 71 5.67 -3.36 7.84
CA GLY A 71 6.57 -3.92 8.83
C GLY A 71 5.90 -4.44 10.10
N GLY A 72 4.57 -4.42 10.17
CA GLY A 72 3.80 -4.97 11.27
C GLY A 72 3.47 -3.99 12.39
N SER A 73 2.39 -4.29 13.10
CA SER A 73 1.88 -3.52 14.22
C SER A 73 1.63 -4.43 15.42
N ARG A 74 1.75 -3.85 16.62
CA ARG A 74 1.39 -4.53 17.86
C ARG A 74 -0.10 -4.43 18.10
N TYR A 75 -0.78 -5.55 18.29
CA TYR A 75 -2.18 -5.63 18.66
C TYR A 75 -2.30 -6.05 20.13
N VAL A 76 -3.01 -5.29 20.95
CA VAL A 76 -3.17 -5.52 22.40
C VAL A 76 -4.65 -5.57 22.74
N GLY A 77 -5.05 -6.60 23.49
CA GLY A 77 -6.45 -6.79 23.89
C GLY A 77 -7.38 -6.90 22.68
N GLY A 78 -8.63 -6.65 22.75
CA GLY A 78 -9.58 -6.71 21.65
C GLY A 78 -9.53 -5.54 20.65
N HIS A 79 -8.49 -4.69 20.67
CA HIS A 79 -8.40 -3.55 19.78
C HIS A 79 -8.27 -4.00 18.31
N SER A 80 -9.08 -3.42 17.42
CA SER A 80 -9.05 -3.66 15.98
C SER A 80 -7.85 -3.00 15.33
N MET A 81 -7.40 -1.84 15.82
CA MET A 81 -6.28 -1.06 15.29
C MET A 81 -4.97 -1.42 15.97
N GLY A 82 -3.86 -1.34 15.21
CA GLY A 82 -2.51 -1.52 15.76
C GLY A 82 -2.12 -0.41 16.74
N MET A 83 -1.50 -0.80 17.85
CA MET A 83 -1.06 0.09 18.94
C MET A 83 0.46 0.37 18.86
N GLY A 84 0.92 0.89 17.73
CA GLY A 84 2.35 1.13 17.47
C GLY A 84 3.04 -0.03 16.73
N PRO A 85 4.36 0.07 16.50
CA PRO A 85 5.09 -0.93 15.75
C PRO A 85 5.13 -2.29 16.46
N HIS A 86 5.23 -3.35 15.67
CA HIS A 86 5.53 -4.69 16.20
C HIS A 86 6.90 -4.68 16.94
N PRO A 87 7.11 -5.47 18.00
CA PRO A 87 8.42 -5.53 18.68
C PRO A 87 9.61 -5.82 17.75
N ASP A 88 9.41 -6.63 16.71
CA ASP A 88 10.42 -6.98 15.72
C ASP A 88 10.46 -6.05 14.51
N TYR A 89 9.69 -4.97 14.52
CA TYR A 89 9.68 -3.98 13.43
C TYR A 89 11.09 -3.43 13.19
N ARG A 90 11.50 -3.41 11.92
CA ARG A 90 12.75 -2.79 11.46
C ARG A 90 12.48 -1.66 10.48
N HIS A 91 11.69 -1.93 9.46
CA HIS A 91 11.28 -1.01 8.41
C HIS A 91 10.08 -1.59 7.64
N GLY A 92 9.49 -0.79 6.78
CA GLY A 92 8.53 -1.27 5.80
C GLY A 92 9.21 -1.77 4.53
N SER A 93 8.44 -2.34 3.63
CA SER A 93 8.96 -2.85 2.36
C SER A 93 7.88 -2.92 1.27
N ILE A 94 8.35 -3.02 0.03
CA ILE A 94 7.55 -3.47 -1.11
C ILE A 94 7.99 -4.91 -1.42
N GLN A 95 7.02 -5.78 -1.58
CA GLN A 95 7.23 -7.20 -1.89
C GLN A 95 6.49 -7.57 -3.17
N ARG A 96 6.99 -8.59 -3.88
CA ARG A 96 6.29 -9.24 -4.99
C ARG A 96 5.94 -10.67 -4.58
N ILE A 97 4.70 -11.07 -4.83
CA ILE A 97 4.22 -12.43 -4.55
C ILE A 97 4.00 -13.17 -5.88
N ASP A 98 4.58 -14.33 -6.01
CA ASP A 98 4.33 -15.22 -7.15
C ASP A 98 2.88 -15.74 -7.10
N PRO A 99 2.07 -15.52 -8.16
CA PRO A 99 0.65 -15.90 -8.14
C PRO A 99 0.40 -17.42 -8.12
N LYS A 100 1.41 -18.24 -8.45
CA LYS A 100 1.29 -19.70 -8.50
C LYS A 100 1.75 -20.36 -7.20
N THR A 101 2.87 -19.88 -6.64
CA THR A 101 3.48 -20.49 -5.45
C THR A 101 3.10 -19.79 -4.16
N GLY A 102 2.68 -18.51 -4.21
CA GLY A 102 2.47 -17.67 -3.03
C GLY A 102 3.78 -17.19 -2.39
N GLU A 103 4.92 -17.43 -3.02
CA GLU A 103 6.22 -16.99 -2.50
C GLU A 103 6.33 -15.47 -2.57
N ALA A 104 6.62 -14.84 -1.41
CA ALA A 104 6.85 -13.41 -1.31
C ALA A 104 8.33 -13.08 -1.35
N THR A 105 8.75 -12.21 -2.27
CA THR A 105 10.12 -11.73 -2.44
C THR A 105 10.22 -10.23 -2.20
N LEU A 106 11.28 -9.79 -1.53
CA LEU A 106 11.57 -8.39 -1.27
C LEU A 106 11.97 -7.69 -2.57
N LEU A 107 11.34 -6.55 -2.88
CA LEU A 107 11.75 -5.66 -3.99
C LEU A 107 12.46 -4.41 -3.47
N TYR A 108 11.82 -3.70 -2.54
CA TYR A 108 12.34 -2.44 -2.00
C TYR A 108 12.16 -2.38 -0.50
N SER A 109 13.18 -1.88 0.20
CA SER A 109 13.13 -1.57 1.63
C SER A 109 13.68 -0.18 1.96
N HIS A 110 14.32 0.47 0.98
CA HIS A 110 14.94 1.79 1.13
C HIS A 110 14.71 2.65 -0.11
N VAL A 111 14.73 3.97 0.08
CA VAL A 111 14.75 4.99 -0.96
C VAL A 111 15.72 6.09 -0.52
N ASP A 112 16.60 6.57 -1.42
CA ASP A 112 17.61 7.60 -1.14
C ASP A 112 18.46 7.29 0.11
N GLY A 113 18.75 6.00 0.36
CA GLY A 113 19.51 5.53 1.51
C GLY A 113 18.73 5.52 2.84
N GLN A 114 17.45 5.90 2.84
CA GLN A 114 16.58 5.89 4.00
C GLN A 114 15.63 4.68 3.97
N PRO A 115 15.37 4.02 5.11
CA PRO A 115 14.41 2.92 5.15
C PRO A 115 12.98 3.41 4.88
N LEU A 116 12.21 2.61 4.16
CA LEU A 116 10.76 2.78 4.09
C LEU A 116 10.16 2.56 5.48
N SER A 117 9.20 3.40 5.87
CA SER A 117 8.63 3.33 7.22
C SER A 117 7.41 2.41 7.28
N ALA A 118 6.32 2.77 6.62
CA ALA A 118 5.10 1.98 6.62
C ALA A 118 4.39 2.07 5.26
N PRO A 119 4.94 1.48 4.18
CA PRO A 119 4.25 1.41 2.90
C PRO A 119 2.81 0.95 3.08
N ASN A 120 1.87 1.67 2.42
CA ASN A 120 0.45 1.50 2.68
C ASN A 120 -0.31 1.01 1.47
N ASP A 121 -0.32 1.74 0.36
CA ASP A 121 -1.11 1.41 -0.82
C ASP A 121 -0.35 1.67 -2.11
N LEU A 122 -0.76 1.02 -3.22
CA LEU A 122 -0.08 1.14 -4.50
C LEU A 122 -1.04 1.05 -5.69
N VAL A 123 -0.67 1.73 -6.78
CA VAL A 123 -1.39 1.69 -8.05
C VAL A 123 -0.41 1.68 -9.23
N PHE A 124 -0.58 0.75 -10.15
CA PHE A 124 0.19 0.68 -11.39
C PHE A 124 -0.26 1.73 -12.39
N ASP A 125 0.68 2.30 -13.14
CA ASP A 125 0.39 3.11 -14.31
C ASP A 125 0.43 2.27 -15.61
N THR A 126 0.08 2.89 -16.73
CA THR A 126 0.07 2.24 -18.04
C THR A 126 1.47 2.00 -18.62
N ALA A 127 2.51 2.60 -18.03
CA ALA A 127 3.91 2.37 -18.41
C ALA A 127 4.50 1.16 -17.68
N GLY A 128 3.78 0.59 -16.73
CA GLY A 128 4.15 -0.62 -15.99
C GLY A 128 4.91 -0.36 -14.69
N GLY A 129 5.19 0.89 -14.32
CA GLY A 129 5.64 1.25 -12.99
C GLY A 129 4.48 1.47 -12.04
N PHE A 130 4.75 1.73 -10.77
CA PHE A 130 3.70 1.94 -9.77
C PHE A 130 4.02 3.08 -8.83
N TYR A 131 2.96 3.84 -8.51
CA TYR A 131 2.96 4.81 -7.41
C TYR A 131 2.63 4.06 -6.12
N PHE A 132 3.25 4.46 -5.02
CA PHE A 132 2.88 3.94 -3.71
C PHE A 132 3.04 4.99 -2.63
N THR A 133 2.24 4.83 -1.59
CA THR A 133 2.26 5.66 -0.38
C THR A 133 3.00 4.96 0.75
N ASP A 134 3.68 5.74 1.57
CA ASP A 134 4.20 5.32 2.86
C ASP A 134 3.52 6.16 3.94
N LEU A 135 2.71 5.52 4.78
CA LEU A 135 1.92 6.19 5.82
C LEU A 135 2.78 6.86 6.91
N GLY A 136 4.01 6.40 7.06
CA GLY A 136 4.82 6.70 8.23
C GLY A 136 4.41 5.89 9.46
N LYS A 137 5.36 5.39 10.22
CA LYS A 137 5.10 4.59 11.41
C LYS A 137 4.70 5.49 12.59
N ARG A 138 3.67 5.06 13.32
CA ARG A 138 3.19 5.77 14.50
C ARG A 138 3.71 5.09 15.77
N TYR A 139 4.29 5.89 16.64
CA TYR A 139 4.77 5.50 17.96
C TYR A 139 3.93 6.16 19.06
N ALA A 140 4.19 5.85 20.33
CA ALA A 140 3.40 6.37 21.44
C ALA A 140 3.45 7.91 21.58
N ARG A 141 4.57 8.54 21.20
CA ARG A 141 4.81 9.98 21.42
C ARG A 141 5.32 10.73 20.18
N HIS A 142 5.53 10.05 19.06
CA HIS A 142 5.97 10.62 17.78
C HIS A 142 5.51 9.74 16.63
N ARG A 143 5.75 10.19 15.42
CA ARG A 143 5.56 9.40 14.20
C ARG A 143 6.65 9.73 13.19
N ASP A 144 6.91 8.80 12.28
CA ASP A 144 7.66 9.08 11.07
C ASP A 144 6.76 9.84 10.09
N HIS A 145 7.34 10.74 9.33
CA HIS A 145 6.65 11.31 8.18
C HIS A 145 6.45 10.24 7.12
N GLY A 146 5.32 10.33 6.44
CA GLY A 146 5.04 9.54 5.26
C GLY A 146 5.60 10.17 3.98
N GLY A 147 5.39 9.49 2.87
CA GLY A 147 5.82 9.94 1.55
C GLY A 147 5.04 9.31 0.41
N LEU A 148 5.24 9.87 -0.76
CA LEU A 148 4.72 9.36 -2.03
C LEU A 148 5.91 9.04 -2.93
N TYR A 149 5.89 7.87 -3.53
CA TYR A 149 7.00 7.30 -4.28
C TYR A 149 6.54 6.71 -5.60
N TYR A 150 7.49 6.49 -6.50
CA TYR A 150 7.29 5.73 -7.72
C TYR A 150 8.39 4.69 -7.86
N ALA A 151 8.04 3.47 -8.29
CA ALA A 151 9.00 2.38 -8.41
C ALA A 151 8.74 1.52 -9.66
N GLN A 152 9.81 0.82 -10.10
CA GLN A 152 9.74 -0.16 -11.16
C GLN A 152 9.47 -1.57 -10.59
N PRO A 153 8.66 -2.41 -11.27
CA PRO A 153 8.30 -3.73 -10.77
C PRO A 153 9.45 -4.74 -10.77
N ASP A 154 10.52 -4.45 -11.46
CA ASP A 154 11.72 -5.30 -11.54
C ASP A 154 12.77 -5.01 -10.45
N GLY A 155 12.50 -4.06 -9.54
CA GLY A 155 13.44 -3.69 -8.50
C GLY A 155 14.55 -2.73 -8.93
N SER A 156 14.54 -2.26 -10.18
CA SER A 156 15.65 -1.47 -10.77
C SER A 156 15.71 -0.02 -10.28
N SER A 157 14.58 0.58 -9.94
CA SER A 157 14.55 1.98 -9.48
C SER A 157 13.35 2.31 -8.60
N ILE A 158 13.59 3.22 -7.67
CA ILE A 158 12.60 3.83 -6.80
C ILE A 158 12.96 5.31 -6.66
N VAL A 159 11.96 6.20 -6.71
CA VAL A 159 12.16 7.66 -6.59
C VAL A 159 11.15 8.28 -5.64
N THR A 160 11.58 9.30 -4.91
CA THR A 160 10.72 10.11 -4.05
C THR A 160 10.01 11.16 -4.87
N LEU A 161 8.67 11.21 -4.80
CA LEU A 161 7.84 12.19 -5.50
C LEU A 161 7.39 13.33 -4.58
N ALA A 162 6.98 12.99 -3.35
CA ALA A 162 6.61 13.97 -2.33
C ALA A 162 7.00 13.47 -0.95
N TYR A 163 7.76 14.28 -0.22
CA TYR A 163 8.19 14.05 1.16
C TYR A 163 8.55 15.39 1.81
N PRO A 164 8.24 15.64 3.09
CA PRO A 164 7.41 14.81 3.97
C PRO A 164 5.91 14.99 3.71
N MET A 165 5.13 13.93 3.93
CA MET A 165 3.68 13.96 4.04
C MET A 165 3.26 13.52 5.45
N LEU A 166 2.04 13.86 5.87
CA LEU A 166 1.62 13.53 7.24
C LEU A 166 1.27 12.05 7.38
N SER A 167 0.31 11.57 6.58
CA SER A 167 -0.15 10.18 6.65
C SER A 167 -0.81 9.73 5.32
N PRO A 168 -0.06 9.75 4.20
CA PRO A 168 -0.61 9.31 2.93
C PRO A 168 -0.98 7.82 3.03
N ASN A 169 -2.24 7.52 2.72
CA ASN A 169 -2.87 6.22 2.85
C ASN A 169 -3.21 5.68 1.45
N GLY A 170 -4.48 5.54 1.10
CA GLY A 170 -4.89 5.07 -0.21
C GLY A 170 -4.43 5.97 -1.35
N CYS A 171 -4.08 5.38 -2.48
CA CYS A 171 -3.77 6.10 -3.71
C CYS A 171 -4.43 5.47 -4.93
N GLY A 172 -4.73 6.29 -5.94
CA GLY A 172 -5.36 5.82 -7.17
C GLY A 172 -5.20 6.81 -8.31
N LEU A 173 -5.12 6.29 -9.53
CA LEU A 173 -5.07 7.11 -10.75
C LEU A 173 -6.49 7.38 -11.27
N SER A 174 -6.67 8.57 -11.86
CA SER A 174 -7.85 8.83 -12.69
C SER A 174 -7.91 7.87 -13.89
N PRO A 175 -9.09 7.62 -14.48
CA PRO A 175 -9.22 6.69 -15.60
C PRO A 175 -8.33 7.03 -16.82
N ASP A 176 -8.00 8.30 -17.02
CA ASP A 176 -7.10 8.77 -18.07
C ASP A 176 -5.61 8.78 -17.66
N GLY A 177 -5.29 8.39 -16.42
CA GLY A 177 -3.94 8.35 -15.88
C GLY A 177 -3.29 9.72 -15.64
N ARG A 178 -4.03 10.82 -15.78
CA ARG A 178 -3.47 12.18 -15.69
C ARG A 178 -3.47 12.77 -14.30
N THR A 179 -4.19 12.17 -13.37
CA THR A 179 -4.27 12.63 -11.99
C THR A 179 -4.03 11.46 -11.05
N LEU A 180 -3.10 11.63 -10.15
CA LEU A 180 -2.89 10.72 -9.02
C LEU A 180 -3.57 11.32 -7.78
N TYR A 181 -4.50 10.59 -7.20
CA TYR A 181 -5.16 10.94 -5.94
C TYR A 181 -4.48 10.23 -4.78
N VAL A 182 -4.30 10.94 -3.67
CA VAL A 182 -3.72 10.39 -2.44
C VAL A 182 -4.54 10.87 -1.25
N ALA A 183 -5.10 9.94 -0.48
CA ALA A 183 -5.78 10.23 0.77
C ALA A 183 -4.76 10.42 1.89
N ASP A 184 -4.76 11.56 2.56
CA ASP A 184 -3.95 11.85 3.74
C ASP A 184 -4.84 11.77 4.97
N THR A 185 -4.81 10.64 5.67
CA THR A 185 -5.78 10.26 6.70
C THR A 185 -5.78 11.22 7.89
N GLU A 186 -4.64 11.47 8.52
CA GLU A 186 -4.56 12.38 9.69
C GLU A 186 -4.63 13.85 9.27
N GLY A 187 -4.23 14.15 8.03
CA GLY A 187 -4.39 15.46 7.43
C GLY A 187 -5.83 15.79 7.02
N ALA A 188 -6.71 14.77 7.04
CA ALA A 188 -8.10 14.85 6.57
C ALA A 188 -8.21 15.52 5.20
N ARG A 189 -7.34 15.10 4.24
CA ARG A 189 -7.21 15.70 2.92
C ARG A 189 -7.18 14.63 1.85
N LEU A 190 -7.70 15.00 0.67
CA LEU A 190 -7.44 14.28 -0.56
C LEU A 190 -6.55 15.17 -1.44
N TRP A 191 -5.37 14.67 -1.74
CA TRP A 191 -4.44 15.33 -2.65
C TRP A 191 -4.72 14.91 -4.09
N ALA A 192 -4.61 15.83 -5.03
CA ALA A 192 -4.62 15.55 -6.47
C ALA A 192 -3.32 16.07 -7.09
N PHE A 193 -2.54 15.16 -7.64
CA PHE A 193 -1.27 15.45 -8.31
C PHE A 193 -1.45 15.31 -9.81
N GLU A 194 -1.07 16.31 -10.59
CA GLU A 194 -1.01 16.24 -12.05
C GLU A 194 0.17 15.35 -12.47
N VAL A 195 -0.12 14.27 -13.19
CA VAL A 195 0.88 13.34 -13.72
C VAL A 195 1.41 13.86 -15.05
N GLN A 196 2.72 14.08 -15.14
CA GLN A 196 3.41 14.55 -16.34
C GLN A 196 4.15 13.43 -17.09
N GLY A 197 4.12 12.23 -16.55
CA GLY A 197 4.71 11.02 -17.09
C GLY A 197 5.05 10.03 -15.97
N PRO A 198 5.53 8.84 -16.32
CA PRO A 198 5.90 7.81 -15.34
C PRO A 198 6.86 8.36 -14.28
N GLY A 199 6.48 8.27 -13.01
CA GLY A 199 7.27 8.76 -11.90
C GLY A 199 7.53 10.27 -11.90
N ARG A 200 6.74 11.06 -12.63
CA ARG A 200 6.86 12.52 -12.66
C ARG A 200 5.53 13.19 -12.40
N LEU A 201 5.50 13.96 -11.34
CA LEU A 201 4.39 14.84 -10.99
C LEU A 201 4.74 16.28 -11.34
N LYS A 202 3.73 17.13 -11.50
CA LYS A 202 3.94 18.57 -11.70
C LYS A 202 4.84 19.10 -10.57
N PRO A 203 5.87 19.92 -10.89
CA PRO A 203 6.77 20.47 -9.89
C PRO A 203 6.03 21.23 -8.79
N LYS A 204 6.54 21.16 -7.57
CA LYS A 204 6.05 21.93 -6.43
C LYS A 204 6.14 23.42 -6.73
N LEU A 205 5.15 24.19 -6.28
CA LEU A 205 5.31 25.63 -6.12
C LEU A 205 6.32 25.88 -5.00
N GLU A 206 7.17 26.91 -5.13
CA GLU A 206 8.33 27.21 -4.27
C GLU A 206 8.01 27.22 -2.77
N PHE A 207 6.77 27.54 -2.39
CA PHE A 207 6.33 27.64 -0.99
C PHE A 207 5.32 26.58 -0.56
N ALA A 208 5.02 25.62 -1.42
CA ALA A 208 4.12 24.51 -1.06
C ALA A 208 4.93 23.27 -0.68
N PRO A 209 4.69 22.66 0.48
CA PRO A 209 5.39 21.43 0.86
C PRO A 209 5.11 20.27 -0.10
N HIS A 210 3.98 20.36 -0.84
CA HIS A 210 3.54 19.35 -1.80
C HIS A 210 3.07 19.99 -3.09
N SER A 211 3.28 19.32 -4.21
CA SER A 211 2.86 19.74 -5.53
C SER A 211 1.39 19.44 -5.85
N GLY A 212 0.74 18.63 -5.00
CA GLY A 212 -0.68 18.31 -5.14
C GLY A 212 -1.58 19.44 -4.65
N ARG A 213 -2.82 19.45 -5.10
CA ARG A 213 -3.89 20.26 -4.55
C ARG A 213 -4.79 19.44 -3.63
N VAL A 214 -5.38 20.11 -2.66
CA VAL A 214 -6.45 19.53 -1.84
C VAL A 214 -7.75 19.57 -2.66
N VAL A 215 -8.51 18.52 -2.67
CA VAL A 215 -9.80 18.36 -3.32
C VAL A 215 -10.88 18.02 -2.31
#